data_67fdeadf1707af39b15ce0d43ef986a4
#
_entry.id   67fdeadf1707af39b15ce0d43ef986a4
#
_cell.length_a   1.000
_cell.length_b   1.000
_cell.length_c   1.000
_cell.angle_alpha   90.00
_cell.angle_beta   90.00
_cell.angle_gamma   90.00
#
_symmetry.space_group_name_H-M   'P 1'
#
loop_
_entity.id
_entity.type
_entity.pdbx_description
1 polymer ?
#
loop_
_entity_poly.entity_id
_entity_poly.type
_entity_poly.pdbx_seq_one_letter_code
_entity_poly.pdbx_strand_id
1 'polypeptide(L)'
;MSLDLFLLIIVVITALAFDFTNGFHDTGNAMATSIASGALAPKTAVILSAVLNLVGAFLSTAVAATIAKGLIDANLVTLELVFAGLVGGIVWNLLTWLLGIPSSSSHALIGGIVGATIAAVGGHGVIWSGVVSKVLVPAVVAALLATFVAAAGTWLVYRVIRGLPGKRTESGFRHGQIGSASLVSLAHGTNDAQKTMGVIFLALMSYGAVSKTATMPPLWVIVSCAVAMAGGTYLGGWRIIRTLGKGLVEIKPPQGMAAESSSAAVILLSAHFGYALSTTQVATGSVLGSGVGKPGAEVRWGWPAGWWPHGSSRFHWPAWSGDHVRAGARHWRISRRLRRFRPGVPGRGRHLAAVTKSTSGPHERQRRLGRQPDGWTRRGREARRTAAFSTGTPTGAGTGTGTGNQW
;
A
#
# COMPACT_ATOMS: atom_id res chain seq x y z
N MET A 1 17.66 15.13 -38.36
CA MET A 1 16.90 15.23 -37.09
C MET A 1 17.78 16.01 -36.14
N SER A 2 17.28 17.10 -35.55
CA SER A 2 18.06 17.85 -34.54
C SER A 2 18.24 17.01 -33.29
N LEU A 3 19.30 17.25 -32.53
CA LEU A 3 19.57 16.55 -31.27
C LEU A 3 18.40 16.72 -30.30
N ASP A 4 17.85 17.94 -30.22
CA ASP A 4 16.72 18.23 -29.32
C ASP A 4 15.44 17.47 -29.69
N LEU A 5 15.16 17.27 -30.99
CA LEU A 5 14.03 16.46 -31.44
C LEU A 5 14.26 14.99 -31.08
N PHE A 6 15.49 14.48 -31.19
CA PHE A 6 15.84 13.13 -30.79
C PHE A 6 15.66 12.93 -29.29
N LEU A 7 16.12 13.87 -28.47
CA LEU A 7 15.93 13.87 -27.03
C LEU A 7 14.45 13.91 -26.63
N LEU A 8 13.64 14.77 -27.28
CA LEU A 8 12.21 14.82 -27.05
C LEU A 8 11.53 13.48 -27.31
N ILE A 9 11.86 12.82 -28.43
CA ILE A 9 11.30 11.50 -28.75
C ILE A 9 11.67 10.47 -27.67
N ILE A 10 12.94 10.46 -27.21
CA ILE A 10 13.36 9.57 -26.12
C ILE A 10 12.59 9.87 -24.82
N VAL A 11 12.41 11.13 -24.47
CA VAL A 11 11.64 11.55 -23.28
C VAL A 11 10.19 11.05 -23.37
N VAL A 12 9.53 11.25 -24.52
CA VAL A 12 8.14 10.80 -24.73
C VAL A 12 8.04 9.26 -24.61
N ILE A 13 8.94 8.50 -25.26
CA ILE A 13 8.97 7.05 -25.16
C ILE A 13 9.21 6.60 -23.72
N THR A 14 10.13 7.24 -23.01
CA THR A 14 10.42 6.94 -21.60
C THR A 14 9.24 7.28 -20.70
N ALA A 15 8.52 8.37 -20.95
CA ALA A 15 7.31 8.72 -20.22
C ALA A 15 6.18 7.71 -20.46
N LEU A 16 5.98 7.25 -21.69
CA LEU A 16 5.01 6.18 -21.98
C LEU A 16 5.43 4.85 -21.37
N ALA A 17 6.73 4.54 -21.32
CA ALA A 17 7.25 3.38 -20.61
C ALA A 17 7.02 3.51 -19.10
N PHE A 18 7.19 4.69 -18.51
CA PHE A 18 6.82 4.94 -17.12
C PHE A 18 5.32 4.66 -16.89
N ASP A 19 4.44 5.20 -17.75
CA ASP A 19 2.99 5.02 -17.63
C ASP A 19 2.56 3.55 -17.77
N PHE A 20 3.21 2.81 -18.67
CA PHE A 20 3.04 1.38 -18.79
C PHE A 20 3.47 0.64 -17.52
N THR A 21 4.64 0.99 -16.93
CA THR A 21 5.08 0.41 -15.64
C THR A 21 4.14 0.77 -14.51
N ASN A 22 3.60 1.98 -14.49
CA ASN A 22 2.58 2.43 -13.55
C ASN A 22 1.30 1.60 -13.68
N GLY A 23 0.83 1.35 -14.91
CA GLY A 23 -0.35 0.56 -15.19
C GLY A 23 -0.30 -0.84 -14.55
N PHE A 24 0.79 -1.60 -14.75
CA PHE A 24 0.89 -2.93 -14.16
C PHE A 24 1.25 -2.88 -12.66
N HIS A 25 2.00 -1.89 -12.20
CA HIS A 25 2.32 -1.72 -10.79
C HIS A 25 1.04 -1.48 -9.97
N ASP A 26 0.20 -0.56 -10.43
CA ASP A 26 -0.93 -0.05 -9.66
C ASP A 26 -2.27 -0.75 -9.93
N THR A 27 -2.32 -1.76 -10.82
CA THR A 27 -3.51 -2.62 -11.02
C THR A 27 -4.04 -3.17 -9.69
N GLY A 28 -3.13 -3.45 -8.72
CA GLY A 28 -3.49 -3.91 -7.38
C GLY A 28 -4.36 -2.93 -6.61
N ASN A 29 -4.17 -1.64 -6.80
CA ASN A 29 -4.92 -0.58 -6.10
C ASN A 29 -6.41 -0.62 -6.44
N ALA A 30 -6.75 -0.98 -7.69
CA ALA A 30 -8.12 -1.03 -8.18
C ALA A 30 -8.78 -2.40 -7.97
N MET A 31 -8.04 -3.52 -8.09
CA MET A 31 -8.63 -4.85 -8.22
C MET A 31 -8.27 -5.85 -7.12
N ALA A 32 -7.33 -5.54 -6.23
CA ALA A 32 -6.89 -6.50 -5.22
C ALA A 32 -8.03 -6.93 -4.27
N THR A 33 -8.89 -6.00 -3.88
CA THR A 33 -10.04 -6.23 -3.00
C THR A 33 -11.10 -7.11 -3.64
N SER A 34 -11.45 -6.84 -4.91
CA SER A 34 -12.45 -7.60 -5.67
C SER A 34 -11.99 -9.02 -6.00
N ILE A 35 -10.70 -9.20 -6.28
CA ILE A 35 -10.10 -10.51 -6.50
C ILE A 35 -10.01 -11.28 -5.17
N ALA A 36 -9.60 -10.63 -4.09
CA ALA A 36 -9.44 -11.26 -2.78
C ALA A 36 -10.76 -11.71 -2.16
N SER A 37 -11.82 -10.91 -2.33
CA SER A 37 -13.18 -11.25 -1.86
C SER A 37 -13.88 -12.30 -2.74
N GLY A 38 -13.33 -12.61 -3.92
CA GLY A 38 -13.94 -13.48 -4.91
C GLY A 38 -15.09 -12.83 -5.69
N ALA A 39 -15.25 -11.49 -5.64
CA ALA A 39 -16.26 -10.78 -6.40
C ALA A 39 -16.00 -10.86 -7.91
N LEU A 40 -14.75 -10.76 -8.31
CA LEU A 40 -14.30 -10.89 -9.72
C LEU A 40 -13.24 -11.98 -9.89
N ALA A 41 -13.32 -12.73 -10.97
CA ALA A 41 -12.24 -13.61 -11.39
C ALA A 41 -11.01 -12.76 -11.78
N PRO A 42 -9.77 -13.20 -11.48
CA PRO A 42 -8.57 -12.38 -11.69
C PRO A 42 -8.42 -11.83 -13.12
N LYS A 43 -8.61 -12.65 -14.13
CA LYS A 43 -8.52 -12.23 -15.54
C LYS A 43 -9.59 -11.19 -15.91
N THR A 44 -10.83 -11.41 -15.48
CA THR A 44 -11.96 -10.50 -15.74
C THR A 44 -11.71 -9.14 -15.04
N ALA A 45 -11.20 -9.17 -13.80
CA ALA A 45 -10.86 -7.96 -13.05
C ALA A 45 -9.83 -7.10 -13.77
N VAL A 46 -8.75 -7.71 -14.26
CA VAL A 46 -7.67 -7.00 -14.96
C VAL A 46 -8.13 -6.43 -16.30
N ILE A 47 -8.92 -7.19 -17.07
CA ILE A 47 -9.49 -6.70 -18.35
C ILE A 47 -10.44 -5.52 -18.10
N LEU A 48 -11.34 -5.66 -17.14
CA LEU A 48 -12.27 -4.59 -16.74
C LEU A 48 -11.52 -3.33 -16.32
N SER A 49 -10.48 -3.50 -15.49
CA SER A 49 -9.65 -2.38 -15.04
C SER A 49 -8.91 -1.71 -16.19
N ALA A 50 -8.34 -2.48 -17.13
CA ALA A 50 -7.64 -1.92 -18.29
C ALA A 50 -8.56 -1.07 -19.17
N VAL A 51 -9.77 -1.56 -19.45
CA VAL A 51 -10.76 -0.80 -20.23
C VAL A 51 -11.19 0.46 -19.50
N LEU A 52 -11.47 0.37 -18.21
CA LEU A 52 -11.93 1.52 -17.43
C LEU A 52 -10.83 2.53 -17.15
N ASN A 53 -9.57 2.11 -17.00
CA ASN A 53 -8.42 3.02 -16.94
C ASN A 53 -8.26 3.80 -18.25
N LEU A 54 -8.41 3.12 -19.39
CA LEU A 54 -8.39 3.78 -20.70
C LEU A 54 -9.48 4.85 -20.80
N VAL A 55 -10.72 4.53 -20.45
CA VAL A 55 -11.84 5.48 -20.47
C VAL A 55 -11.59 6.61 -19.45
N GLY A 56 -11.15 6.29 -18.25
CA GLY A 56 -10.88 7.24 -17.17
C GLY A 56 -9.86 8.31 -17.56
N ALA A 57 -8.86 7.97 -18.35
CA ALA A 57 -7.82 8.88 -18.80
C ALA A 57 -8.35 10.10 -19.61
N PHE A 58 -9.55 9.99 -20.18
CA PHE A 58 -10.18 11.07 -20.95
C PHE A 58 -11.09 11.99 -20.12
N LEU A 59 -11.35 11.67 -18.84
CA LEU A 59 -12.34 12.39 -18.04
C LEU A 59 -11.85 13.75 -17.50
N SER A 60 -10.53 13.91 -17.34
CA SER A 60 -9.96 15.15 -16.81
C SER A 60 -8.52 15.35 -17.30
N THR A 61 -8.04 16.60 -17.28
CA THR A 61 -6.64 16.98 -17.52
C THR A 61 -6.10 17.92 -16.43
N ALA A 62 -6.86 18.13 -15.34
CA ALA A 62 -6.51 19.08 -14.29
C ALA A 62 -5.22 18.70 -13.53
N VAL A 63 -5.00 17.41 -13.26
CA VAL A 63 -3.76 16.90 -12.65
C VAL A 63 -2.59 17.08 -13.59
N ALA A 64 -2.77 16.86 -14.90
CA ALA A 64 -1.72 17.08 -15.90
C ALA A 64 -1.24 18.54 -15.93
N ALA A 65 -2.16 19.49 -15.85
CA ALA A 65 -1.82 20.90 -15.75
C ALA A 65 -1.03 21.23 -14.47
N THR A 66 -1.40 20.63 -13.34
CA THR A 66 -0.67 20.77 -12.06
C THR A 66 0.75 20.24 -12.15
N ILE A 67 0.95 19.06 -12.73
CA ILE A 67 2.29 18.45 -12.92
C ILE A 67 3.13 19.35 -13.85
N ALA A 68 2.56 19.79 -14.96
CA ALA A 68 3.30 20.56 -15.97
C ALA A 68 3.74 21.96 -15.51
N LYS A 69 2.96 22.61 -14.62
CA LYS A 69 3.16 24.03 -14.28
C LYS A 69 3.26 24.33 -12.79
N GLY A 70 2.91 23.37 -11.94
CA GLY A 70 2.74 23.62 -10.51
C GLY A 70 3.86 23.10 -9.62
N LEU A 71 4.80 22.30 -10.12
CA LEU A 71 5.81 21.62 -9.30
C LEU A 71 7.23 22.11 -9.50
N ILE A 72 7.58 22.49 -10.71
CA ILE A 72 8.91 23.00 -11.10
C ILE A 72 8.77 24.20 -12.03
N ASP A 73 9.78 25.06 -11.99
CA ASP A 73 9.81 26.22 -12.91
C ASP A 73 10.07 25.74 -14.33
N ALA A 74 9.04 25.87 -15.19
CA ALA A 74 9.09 25.44 -16.58
C ALA A 74 10.18 26.17 -17.42
N ASN A 75 10.72 27.28 -16.91
CA ASN A 75 11.82 27.98 -17.60
C ASN A 75 13.18 27.34 -17.36
N LEU A 76 13.32 26.56 -16.30
CA LEU A 76 14.54 25.86 -15.88
C LEU A 76 14.56 24.39 -16.28
N VAL A 77 13.46 23.89 -16.86
CA VAL A 77 13.32 22.50 -17.26
C VAL A 77 14.03 22.24 -18.58
N THR A 78 14.88 21.21 -18.60
CA THR A 78 15.49 20.66 -19.81
C THR A 78 14.96 19.24 -20.08
N LEU A 79 15.12 18.76 -21.31
CA LEU A 79 14.70 17.40 -21.68
C LEU A 79 15.47 16.33 -20.92
N GLU A 80 16.75 16.56 -20.65
CA GLU A 80 17.62 15.65 -19.89
C GLU A 80 17.15 15.53 -18.44
N LEU A 81 16.72 16.64 -17.82
CA LEU A 81 16.17 16.66 -16.48
C LEU A 81 14.91 15.79 -16.40
N VAL A 82 14.00 15.97 -17.36
CA VAL A 82 12.76 15.19 -17.43
C VAL A 82 13.07 13.69 -17.63
N PHE A 83 14.01 13.39 -18.54
CA PHE A 83 14.48 12.02 -18.77
C PHE A 83 15.01 11.37 -17.49
N ALA A 84 15.93 12.06 -16.79
CA ALA A 84 16.52 11.54 -15.55
C ALA A 84 15.46 11.27 -14.48
N GLY A 85 14.50 12.17 -14.31
CA GLY A 85 13.39 11.99 -13.37
C GLY A 85 12.50 10.79 -13.71
N LEU A 86 12.18 10.59 -15.00
CA LEU A 86 11.42 9.45 -15.48
C LEU A 86 12.16 8.12 -15.25
N VAL A 87 13.46 8.05 -15.56
CA VAL A 87 14.27 6.85 -15.32
C VAL A 87 14.26 6.49 -13.83
N GLY A 88 14.44 7.47 -12.94
CA GLY A 88 14.35 7.26 -11.49
C GLY A 88 12.99 6.68 -11.07
N GLY A 89 11.89 7.21 -11.60
CA GLY A 89 10.54 6.70 -11.36
C GLY A 89 10.33 5.26 -11.87
N ILE A 90 10.81 4.95 -13.08
CA ILE A 90 10.73 3.59 -13.65
C ILE A 90 11.51 2.59 -12.80
N VAL A 91 12.76 2.91 -12.43
CA VAL A 91 13.61 2.05 -11.60
C VAL A 91 12.91 1.76 -10.27
N TRP A 92 12.32 2.77 -9.64
CA TRP A 92 11.56 2.60 -8.40
C TRP A 92 10.34 1.69 -8.59
N ASN A 93 9.53 1.93 -9.63
CA ASN A 93 8.35 1.11 -9.93
C ASN A 93 8.72 -0.36 -10.19
N LEU A 94 9.76 -0.61 -10.98
CA LEU A 94 10.22 -1.97 -11.28
C LEU A 94 10.77 -2.68 -10.04
N LEU A 95 11.56 -1.98 -9.22
CA LEU A 95 12.11 -2.53 -7.98
C LEU A 95 11.00 -2.92 -7.01
N THR A 96 10.06 -2.01 -6.75
CA THR A 96 8.97 -2.24 -5.80
C THR A 96 7.97 -3.29 -6.32
N TRP A 97 7.72 -3.31 -7.63
CA TRP A 97 6.93 -4.37 -8.25
C TRP A 97 7.61 -5.74 -8.14
N LEU A 98 8.92 -5.83 -8.40
CA LEU A 98 9.69 -7.07 -8.27
C LEU A 98 9.63 -7.62 -6.84
N LEU A 99 9.68 -6.75 -5.85
CA LEU A 99 9.59 -7.10 -4.44
C LEU A 99 8.14 -7.32 -3.95
N GLY A 100 7.13 -7.01 -4.79
CA GLY A 100 5.71 -7.11 -4.43
C GLY A 100 5.26 -6.06 -3.41
N ILE A 101 5.90 -4.91 -3.42
CA ILE A 101 5.72 -3.82 -2.48
C ILE A 101 4.74 -2.80 -3.06
N PRO A 102 3.56 -2.56 -2.48
CA PRO A 102 2.67 -1.50 -2.91
C PRO A 102 3.25 -0.15 -2.50
N SER A 103 4.04 0.43 -3.40
CA SER A 103 4.59 1.77 -3.26
C SER A 103 3.80 2.78 -4.10
N SER A 104 4.04 4.07 -3.87
CA SER A 104 3.41 5.11 -4.67
C SER A 104 4.22 5.43 -5.92
N SER A 105 3.73 5.00 -7.08
CA SER A 105 4.25 5.37 -8.39
C SER A 105 4.20 6.89 -8.63
N SER A 106 3.17 7.56 -8.11
CA SER A 106 3.03 9.02 -8.17
C SER A 106 4.17 9.73 -7.44
N HIS A 107 4.49 9.29 -6.22
CA HIS A 107 5.62 9.88 -5.48
C HIS A 107 6.95 9.51 -6.11
N ALA A 108 7.08 8.35 -6.74
CA ALA A 108 8.27 7.98 -7.49
C ALA A 108 8.52 8.91 -8.67
N LEU A 109 7.47 9.21 -9.46
CA LEU A 109 7.55 10.14 -10.59
C LEU A 109 7.89 11.55 -10.14
N ILE A 110 7.09 12.10 -9.23
CA ILE A 110 7.24 13.47 -8.75
C ILE A 110 8.58 13.64 -8.03
N GLY A 111 8.94 12.68 -7.16
CA GLY A 111 10.22 12.67 -6.47
C GLY A 111 11.41 12.56 -7.42
N GLY A 112 11.29 11.75 -8.48
CA GLY A 112 12.30 11.66 -9.54
C GLY A 112 12.51 13.00 -10.25
N ILE A 113 11.43 13.66 -10.65
CA ILE A 113 11.50 14.95 -11.35
C ILE A 113 12.02 16.06 -10.42
N VAL A 114 11.51 16.14 -9.18
CA VAL A 114 12.00 17.09 -8.17
C VAL A 114 13.48 16.85 -7.86
N GLY A 115 13.88 15.58 -7.67
CA GLY A 115 15.25 15.21 -7.39
C GLY A 115 16.19 15.57 -8.56
N ALA A 116 15.79 15.29 -9.79
CA ALA A 116 16.54 15.67 -10.98
C ALA A 116 16.65 17.22 -11.11
N THR A 117 15.59 17.95 -10.77
CA THR A 117 15.61 19.42 -10.73
C THR A 117 16.61 19.96 -9.71
N ILE A 118 16.60 19.40 -8.48
CA ILE A 118 17.54 19.81 -7.43
C ILE A 118 18.99 19.53 -7.87
N ALA A 119 19.24 18.39 -8.50
CA ALA A 119 20.58 18.02 -8.96
C ALA A 119 21.07 18.90 -10.11
N ALA A 120 20.17 19.31 -11.04
CA ALA A 120 20.54 20.08 -12.23
C ALA A 120 20.67 21.59 -11.95
N VAL A 121 19.73 22.17 -11.21
CA VAL A 121 19.61 23.63 -11.05
C VAL A 121 19.50 24.07 -9.58
N GLY A 122 19.45 23.14 -8.63
CA GLY A 122 19.28 23.46 -7.21
C GLY A 122 17.81 23.56 -6.78
N GLY A 123 17.60 23.73 -5.48
CA GLY A 123 16.26 23.75 -4.86
C GLY A 123 15.40 24.93 -5.30
N HIS A 124 15.95 25.97 -5.89
CA HIS A 124 15.21 27.13 -6.40
C HIS A 124 14.41 26.82 -7.67
N GLY A 125 14.78 25.77 -8.41
CA GLY A 125 14.01 25.29 -9.55
C GLY A 125 12.71 24.58 -9.17
N VAL A 126 12.51 24.26 -7.87
CA VAL A 126 11.32 23.58 -7.36
C VAL A 126 10.32 24.58 -6.80
N ILE A 127 9.08 24.50 -7.22
CA ILE A 127 7.95 25.28 -6.66
C ILE A 127 7.47 24.56 -5.38
N TRP A 128 8.17 24.79 -4.26
CA TRP A 128 7.90 24.10 -2.99
C TRP A 128 6.47 24.27 -2.49
N SER A 129 5.88 25.46 -2.68
CA SER A 129 4.46 25.68 -2.33
C SER A 129 3.54 24.75 -3.10
N GLY A 130 3.83 24.51 -4.38
CA GLY A 130 3.09 23.57 -5.23
C GLY A 130 3.29 22.12 -4.77
N VAL A 131 4.53 21.69 -4.51
CA VAL A 131 4.84 20.35 -4.00
C VAL A 131 4.11 20.09 -2.69
N VAL A 132 4.16 21.03 -1.75
CA VAL A 132 3.50 20.88 -0.45
C VAL A 132 1.98 20.86 -0.60
N SER A 133 1.40 21.87 -1.28
CA SER A 133 -0.07 22.07 -1.33
C SER A 133 -0.79 21.14 -2.30
N LYS A 134 -0.13 20.70 -3.37
CA LYS A 134 -0.75 19.87 -4.42
C LYS A 134 -0.37 18.38 -4.37
N VAL A 135 0.68 18.03 -3.62
CA VAL A 135 1.17 16.64 -3.52
C VAL A 135 1.21 16.16 -2.08
N LEU A 136 2.03 16.76 -1.21
CA LEU A 136 2.28 16.23 0.13
C LEU A 136 1.06 16.31 1.04
N VAL A 137 0.43 17.47 1.16
CA VAL A 137 -0.77 17.66 1.99
C VAL A 137 -1.93 16.80 1.47
N PRO A 138 -2.28 16.81 0.17
CA PRO A 138 -3.32 15.95 -0.37
C PRO A 138 -3.02 14.46 -0.16
N ALA A 139 -1.77 14.01 -0.27
CA ALA A 139 -1.40 12.61 -0.07
C ALA A 139 -1.76 12.13 1.35
N VAL A 140 -1.41 12.89 2.38
CA VAL A 140 -1.71 12.56 3.77
C VAL A 140 -3.20 12.67 4.05
N VAL A 141 -3.83 13.78 3.66
CA VAL A 141 -5.26 14.02 3.91
C VAL A 141 -6.12 13.00 3.20
N ALA A 142 -5.83 12.68 1.92
CA ALA A 142 -6.59 11.72 1.15
C ALA A 142 -6.50 10.30 1.73
N ALA A 143 -5.32 9.86 2.19
CA ALA A 143 -5.15 8.56 2.82
C ALA A 143 -5.94 8.44 4.13
N LEU A 144 -5.88 9.46 4.98
CA LEU A 144 -6.65 9.52 6.24
C LEU A 144 -8.15 9.58 5.98
N LEU A 145 -8.59 10.42 5.05
CA LEU A 145 -10.00 10.55 4.65
C LEU A 145 -10.53 9.22 4.11
N ALA A 146 -9.79 8.58 3.21
CA ALA A 146 -10.16 7.29 2.65
C ALA A 146 -10.26 6.20 3.73
N THR A 147 -9.35 6.19 4.70
CA THR A 147 -9.40 5.28 5.85
C THR A 147 -10.67 5.51 6.68
N PHE A 148 -10.95 6.76 7.01
CA PHE A 148 -12.12 7.11 7.81
C PHE A 148 -13.43 6.79 7.09
N VAL A 149 -13.57 7.19 5.82
CA VAL A 149 -14.79 6.93 5.02
C VAL A 149 -15.02 5.44 4.83
N ALA A 150 -13.96 4.66 4.55
CA ALA A 150 -14.06 3.21 4.44
C ALA A 150 -14.44 2.55 5.76
N ALA A 151 -13.90 3.02 6.90
CA ALA A 151 -14.25 2.50 8.21
C ALA A 151 -15.71 2.79 8.56
N ALA A 152 -16.15 4.03 8.38
CA ALA A 152 -17.53 4.43 8.62
C ALA A 152 -18.51 3.69 7.69
N GLY A 153 -18.18 3.60 6.40
CA GLY A 153 -19.00 2.88 5.40
C GLY A 153 -19.11 1.40 5.72
N THR A 154 -18.01 0.75 6.08
CA THR A 154 -18.01 -0.67 6.48
C THR A 154 -18.83 -0.89 7.74
N TRP A 155 -18.62 -0.06 8.76
CA TRP A 155 -19.43 -0.13 9.99
C TRP A 155 -20.93 0.01 9.70
N LEU A 156 -21.31 0.99 8.87
CA LEU A 156 -22.70 1.21 8.48
C LEU A 156 -23.30 0.01 7.75
N VAL A 157 -22.55 -0.52 6.75
CA VAL A 157 -22.97 -1.70 5.99
C VAL A 157 -23.23 -2.88 6.94
N TYR A 158 -22.28 -3.20 7.85
CA TYR A 158 -22.46 -4.31 8.79
C TYR A 158 -23.56 -4.05 9.82
N ARG A 159 -23.88 -2.82 10.13
CA ARG A 159 -25.01 -2.46 10.98
C ARG A 159 -26.36 -2.69 10.27
N VAL A 160 -26.46 -2.30 8.99
CA VAL A 160 -27.66 -2.43 8.18
C VAL A 160 -27.99 -3.89 7.86
N ILE A 161 -26.96 -4.70 7.52
CA ILE A 161 -27.17 -6.11 7.16
C ILE A 161 -27.34 -7.04 8.36
N ARG A 162 -27.26 -6.51 9.59
CA ARG A 162 -27.42 -7.31 10.80
C ARG A 162 -28.84 -7.88 10.85
N GLY A 163 -28.95 -9.21 10.76
CA GLY A 163 -30.24 -9.92 10.76
C GLY A 163 -30.81 -10.23 9.37
N LEU A 164 -30.17 -9.83 8.28
CA LEU A 164 -30.58 -10.22 6.93
C LEU A 164 -30.10 -11.62 6.54
N PRO A 165 -30.85 -12.38 5.71
CA PRO A 165 -30.45 -13.71 5.25
C PRO A 165 -29.13 -13.68 4.49
N GLY A 166 -28.10 -14.43 4.95
CA GLY A 166 -26.72 -14.34 4.49
C GLY A 166 -26.53 -14.53 2.98
N LYS A 167 -27.16 -15.53 2.35
CA LYS A 167 -26.95 -15.83 0.92
C LYS A 167 -27.40 -14.73 -0.03
N ARG A 168 -28.55 -14.11 0.20
CA ARG A 168 -29.06 -13.00 -0.64
C ARG A 168 -28.23 -11.74 -0.47
N THR A 169 -27.86 -11.46 0.76
CA THR A 169 -27.02 -10.31 1.12
C THR A 169 -25.63 -10.43 0.49
N GLU A 170 -25.01 -11.60 0.55
CA GLU A 170 -23.68 -11.83 -0.03
C GLU A 170 -23.66 -11.67 -1.56
N SER A 171 -24.68 -12.20 -2.25
CA SER A 171 -24.83 -12.03 -3.71
C SER A 171 -25.02 -10.55 -4.08
N GLY A 172 -25.86 -9.81 -3.36
CA GLY A 172 -26.09 -8.38 -3.60
C GLY A 172 -24.80 -7.56 -3.44
N PHE A 173 -24.04 -7.80 -2.37
CA PHE A 173 -22.78 -7.10 -2.15
C PHE A 173 -21.68 -7.49 -3.15
N ARG A 174 -21.69 -8.72 -3.67
CA ARG A 174 -20.79 -9.12 -4.74
C ARG A 174 -21.02 -8.30 -6.02
N HIS A 175 -22.26 -8.09 -6.43
CA HIS A 175 -22.59 -7.23 -7.57
C HIS A 175 -22.28 -5.76 -7.28
N GLY A 176 -22.60 -5.28 -6.08
CA GLY A 176 -22.24 -3.93 -5.64
C GLY A 176 -20.73 -3.70 -5.66
N GLN A 177 -19.94 -4.71 -5.27
CA GLN A 177 -18.49 -4.64 -5.30
C GLN A 177 -17.94 -4.62 -6.74
N ILE A 178 -18.55 -5.32 -7.69
CA ILE A 178 -18.16 -5.19 -9.11
C ILE A 178 -18.36 -3.75 -9.58
N GLY A 179 -19.47 -3.11 -9.19
CA GLY A 179 -19.72 -1.70 -9.50
C GLY A 179 -18.69 -0.76 -8.87
N SER A 180 -18.37 -0.93 -7.58
CA SER A 180 -17.36 -0.10 -6.90
C SER A 180 -15.96 -0.31 -7.44
N ALA A 181 -15.58 -1.54 -7.77
CA ALA A 181 -14.30 -1.86 -8.44
C ALA A 181 -14.19 -1.19 -9.81
N SER A 182 -15.30 -1.15 -10.56
CA SER A 182 -15.37 -0.43 -11.83
C SER A 182 -15.14 1.07 -11.63
N LEU A 183 -15.77 1.67 -10.63
CA LEU A 183 -15.56 3.10 -10.30
C LEU A 183 -14.14 3.39 -9.85
N VAL A 184 -13.51 2.53 -9.06
CA VAL A 184 -12.10 2.70 -8.66
C VAL A 184 -11.20 2.64 -9.88
N SER A 185 -11.42 1.70 -10.80
CA SER A 185 -10.61 1.62 -12.02
C SER A 185 -10.76 2.85 -12.89
N LEU A 186 -11.97 3.34 -13.05
CA LEU A 186 -12.23 4.59 -13.76
C LEU A 186 -11.51 5.78 -13.08
N ALA A 187 -11.64 5.88 -11.77
CA ALA A 187 -10.99 6.91 -10.95
C ALA A 187 -9.46 6.84 -11.03
N HIS A 188 -8.91 5.64 -11.01
CA HIS A 188 -7.48 5.38 -11.14
C HIS A 188 -6.95 5.88 -12.48
N GLY A 189 -7.58 5.49 -13.59
CA GLY A 189 -7.24 6.00 -14.93
C GLY A 189 -7.35 7.52 -15.03
N THR A 190 -8.41 8.10 -14.42
CA THR A 190 -8.61 9.56 -14.41
C THR A 190 -7.49 10.29 -13.66
N ASN A 191 -6.91 9.72 -12.60
CA ASN A 191 -5.85 10.40 -11.84
C ASN A 191 -4.45 10.06 -12.38
N ASP A 192 -4.17 8.79 -12.61
CA ASP A 192 -2.79 8.33 -12.80
C ASP A 192 -2.26 8.56 -14.21
N ALA A 193 -3.05 8.38 -15.26
CA ALA A 193 -2.64 8.68 -16.63
C ALA A 193 -2.29 10.16 -16.80
N GLN A 194 -2.98 11.06 -16.09
CA GLN A 194 -2.72 12.50 -16.17
C GLN A 194 -1.33 12.89 -15.66
N LYS A 195 -0.71 12.11 -14.79
CA LYS A 195 0.64 12.41 -14.27
C LYS A 195 1.68 12.32 -15.38
N THR A 196 1.61 11.26 -16.17
CA THR A 196 2.46 11.09 -17.36
C THR A 196 2.11 12.09 -18.45
N MET A 197 0.83 12.34 -18.69
CA MET A 197 0.40 13.42 -19.61
C MET A 197 1.03 14.77 -19.21
N GLY A 198 1.06 15.08 -17.92
CA GLY A 198 1.66 16.32 -17.40
C GLY A 198 3.17 16.39 -17.63
N VAL A 199 3.89 15.27 -17.50
CA VAL A 199 5.34 15.22 -17.76
C VAL A 199 5.65 15.37 -19.25
N ILE A 200 4.89 14.68 -20.13
CA ILE A 200 5.04 14.88 -21.60
C ILE A 200 4.67 16.32 -21.98
N PHE A 201 3.62 16.87 -21.41
CA PHE A 201 3.20 18.24 -21.66
C PHE A 201 4.29 19.26 -21.24
N LEU A 202 4.92 19.03 -20.08
CA LEU A 202 6.07 19.82 -19.63
C LEU A 202 7.26 19.72 -20.60
N ALA A 203 7.60 18.52 -21.07
CA ALA A 203 8.66 18.31 -22.05
C ALA A 203 8.37 19.00 -23.37
N LEU A 204 7.13 18.95 -23.86
CA LEU A 204 6.70 19.64 -25.09
C LEU A 204 6.77 21.16 -24.94
N MET A 205 6.44 21.70 -23.77
CA MET A 205 6.59 23.13 -23.48
C MET A 205 8.06 23.54 -23.40
N SER A 206 8.92 22.72 -22.81
CA SER A 206 10.36 22.96 -22.73
C SER A 206 11.02 22.94 -24.11
N TYR A 207 10.60 22.04 -24.98
CA TYR A 207 11.07 21.98 -26.38
C TYR A 207 10.52 23.11 -27.26
N GLY A 208 9.43 23.75 -26.84
CA GLY A 208 8.76 24.79 -27.64
C GLY A 208 7.71 24.26 -28.64
N ALA A 209 7.38 22.96 -28.63
CA ALA A 209 6.35 22.38 -29.48
C ALA A 209 4.93 22.81 -29.08
N VAL A 210 4.76 23.21 -27.81
CA VAL A 210 3.50 23.68 -27.24
C VAL A 210 3.74 24.98 -26.47
N SER A 211 2.83 25.93 -26.61
CA SER A 211 2.95 27.19 -25.90
C SER A 211 2.93 27.03 -24.39
N LYS A 212 3.77 27.78 -23.67
CA LYS A 212 3.78 27.82 -22.20
C LYS A 212 2.46 28.32 -21.61
N THR A 213 1.62 28.99 -22.41
CA THR A 213 0.27 29.45 -22.01
C THR A 213 -0.80 28.37 -22.20
N ALA A 214 -0.52 27.28 -22.94
CA ALA A 214 -1.48 26.21 -23.16
C ALA A 214 -1.96 25.61 -21.82
N THR A 215 -3.26 25.31 -21.73
CA THR A 215 -3.91 24.86 -20.49
C THR A 215 -4.08 23.37 -20.41
N MET A 216 -3.95 22.64 -21.53
CA MET A 216 -4.16 21.19 -21.61
C MET A 216 -3.18 20.56 -22.59
N PRO A 217 -2.83 19.28 -22.36
CA PRO A 217 -1.97 18.54 -23.27
C PRO A 217 -2.68 18.26 -24.59
N PRO A 218 -1.93 18.11 -25.71
CA PRO A 218 -2.47 17.69 -27.00
C PRO A 218 -3.19 16.33 -26.92
N LEU A 219 -4.21 16.13 -27.75
CA LEU A 219 -5.03 14.92 -27.75
C LEU A 219 -4.19 13.64 -27.94
N TRP A 220 -3.17 13.68 -28.80
CA TRP A 220 -2.30 12.51 -29.00
C TRP A 220 -1.55 12.09 -27.72
N VAL A 221 -1.21 13.03 -26.83
CA VAL A 221 -0.61 12.74 -25.53
C VAL A 221 -1.61 12.02 -24.64
N ILE A 222 -2.86 12.50 -24.61
CA ILE A 222 -3.93 11.84 -23.83
C ILE A 222 -4.15 10.41 -24.31
N VAL A 223 -4.29 10.21 -25.63
CA VAL A 223 -4.49 8.89 -26.22
C VAL A 223 -3.31 7.96 -25.96
N SER A 224 -2.08 8.40 -26.18
CA SER A 224 -0.89 7.56 -25.98
C SER A 224 -0.69 7.14 -24.52
N CYS A 225 -0.91 8.04 -23.56
CA CYS A 225 -0.88 7.72 -22.14
C CYS A 225 -2.02 6.77 -21.76
N ALA A 226 -3.25 7.01 -22.23
CA ALA A 226 -4.38 6.12 -21.97
C ALA A 226 -4.10 4.68 -22.43
N VAL A 227 -3.54 4.53 -23.65
CA VAL A 227 -3.18 3.22 -24.20
C VAL A 227 -2.00 2.59 -23.44
N ALA A 228 -0.96 3.35 -23.13
CA ALA A 228 0.19 2.84 -22.37
C ALA A 228 -0.22 2.33 -21.00
N MET A 229 -1.01 3.10 -20.26
CA MET A 229 -1.51 2.73 -18.95
C MET A 229 -2.43 1.51 -19.01
N ALA A 230 -3.39 1.48 -19.96
CA ALA A 230 -4.29 0.35 -20.13
C ALA A 230 -3.52 -0.93 -20.50
N GLY A 231 -2.52 -0.83 -21.38
CA GLY A 231 -1.63 -1.95 -21.73
C GLY A 231 -0.87 -2.49 -20.55
N GLY A 232 -0.31 -1.61 -19.71
CA GLY A 232 0.33 -1.99 -18.45
C GLY A 232 -0.65 -2.68 -17.49
N THR A 233 -1.85 -2.09 -17.29
CA THR A 233 -2.90 -2.64 -16.44
C THR A 233 -3.32 -4.05 -16.90
N TYR A 234 -3.42 -4.27 -18.21
CA TYR A 234 -3.77 -5.59 -18.78
C TYR A 234 -2.77 -6.69 -18.43
N LEU A 235 -1.48 -6.39 -18.31
CA LEU A 235 -0.48 -7.36 -17.83
C LEU A 235 -0.72 -7.76 -16.36
N GLY A 236 -1.28 -6.89 -15.56
CA GLY A 236 -1.62 -7.10 -14.16
C GLY A 236 -0.41 -7.13 -13.22
N GLY A 237 -0.55 -6.49 -12.07
CA GLY A 237 0.45 -6.45 -11.00
C GLY A 237 0.26 -7.60 -10.01
N TRP A 238 0.34 -8.85 -10.43
CA TRP A 238 -0.05 -10.02 -9.63
C TRP A 238 0.62 -10.10 -8.25
N ARG A 239 1.88 -9.66 -8.13
CA ARG A 239 2.60 -9.63 -6.85
C ARG A 239 1.96 -8.63 -5.88
N ILE A 240 1.68 -7.42 -6.35
CA ILE A 240 1.06 -6.34 -5.58
C ILE A 240 -0.41 -6.65 -5.28
N ILE A 241 -1.15 -7.22 -6.25
CA ILE A 241 -2.53 -7.71 -6.06
C ILE A 241 -2.59 -8.71 -4.91
N ARG A 242 -1.66 -9.66 -4.85
CA ARG A 242 -1.58 -10.64 -3.76
C ARG A 242 -1.32 -9.97 -2.42
N THR A 243 -0.43 -9.01 -2.40
CA THR A 243 -0.03 -8.28 -1.20
C THR A 243 -1.18 -7.44 -0.63
N LEU A 244 -1.82 -6.60 -1.44
CA LEU A 244 -2.95 -5.78 -1.01
C LEU A 244 -4.19 -6.62 -0.68
N GLY A 245 -4.47 -7.65 -1.48
CA GLY A 245 -5.67 -8.45 -1.32
C GLY A 245 -5.65 -9.41 -0.13
N LYS A 246 -4.49 -9.95 0.24
CA LYS A 246 -4.37 -10.97 1.30
C LYS A 246 -3.47 -10.53 2.47
N GLY A 247 -2.67 -9.49 2.29
CA GLY A 247 -1.67 -9.06 3.27
C GLY A 247 -2.21 -8.24 4.42
N LEU A 248 -3.17 -7.36 4.18
CA LEU A 248 -3.60 -6.33 5.13
C LEU A 248 -4.78 -6.76 5.99
N VAL A 249 -5.85 -7.24 5.37
CA VAL A 249 -7.11 -7.62 6.01
C VAL A 249 -7.74 -8.78 5.25
N GLU A 250 -8.48 -9.65 5.94
CA GLU A 250 -9.36 -10.61 5.27
C GLU A 250 -10.60 -9.88 4.75
N ILE A 251 -10.72 -9.75 3.43
CA ILE A 251 -11.74 -8.93 2.77
C ILE A 251 -12.92 -9.80 2.33
N LYS A 252 -14.14 -9.39 2.73
CA LYS A 252 -15.40 -9.94 2.23
C LYS A 252 -16.09 -8.92 1.32
N PRO A 253 -17.05 -9.34 0.45
CA PRO A 253 -17.69 -8.42 -0.50
C PRO A 253 -18.24 -7.12 0.10
N PRO A 254 -18.92 -7.09 1.28
CA PRO A 254 -19.36 -5.84 1.89
C PRO A 254 -18.23 -4.87 2.25
N GLN A 255 -17.09 -5.41 2.74
CA GLN A 255 -15.91 -4.62 3.07
C GLN A 255 -15.23 -4.10 1.80
N GLY A 256 -15.09 -4.97 0.79
CA GLY A 256 -14.51 -4.60 -0.50
C GLY A 256 -15.28 -3.47 -1.16
N MET A 257 -16.62 -3.57 -1.21
CA MET A 257 -17.48 -2.53 -1.76
C MET A 257 -17.29 -1.19 -1.03
N ALA A 258 -17.25 -1.19 0.32
CA ALA A 258 -17.04 0.04 1.09
C ALA A 258 -15.66 0.64 0.87
N ALA A 259 -14.60 -0.18 0.85
CA ALA A 259 -13.23 0.27 0.59
C ALA A 259 -13.08 0.87 -0.81
N GLU A 260 -13.57 0.18 -1.83
CA GLU A 260 -13.50 0.61 -3.22
C GLU A 260 -14.33 1.88 -3.47
N SER A 261 -15.55 1.97 -2.91
CA SER A 261 -16.38 3.18 -3.01
C SER A 261 -15.69 4.39 -2.36
N SER A 262 -15.06 4.20 -1.20
CA SER A 262 -14.26 5.24 -0.54
C SER A 262 -13.08 5.67 -1.39
N SER A 263 -12.31 4.71 -1.94
CA SER A 263 -11.19 5.00 -2.83
C SER A 263 -11.62 5.77 -4.06
N ALA A 264 -12.67 5.32 -4.74
CA ALA A 264 -13.18 5.98 -5.94
C ALA A 264 -13.59 7.43 -5.67
N ALA A 265 -14.35 7.66 -4.59
CA ALA A 265 -14.81 9.00 -4.23
C ALA A 265 -13.63 9.95 -3.95
N VAL A 266 -12.65 9.51 -3.16
CA VAL A 266 -11.48 10.33 -2.80
C VAL A 266 -10.61 10.61 -4.01
N ILE A 267 -10.37 9.62 -4.88
CA ILE A 267 -9.53 9.77 -6.07
C ILE A 267 -10.20 10.70 -7.09
N LEU A 268 -11.49 10.51 -7.39
CA LEU A 268 -12.22 11.36 -8.36
C LEU A 268 -12.32 12.79 -7.88
N LEU A 269 -12.63 13.00 -6.61
CA LEU A 269 -12.69 14.33 -6.02
C LEU A 269 -11.33 15.04 -6.12
N SER A 270 -10.25 14.35 -5.78
CA SER A 270 -8.90 14.89 -5.87
C SER A 270 -8.49 15.21 -7.32
N ALA A 271 -8.84 14.34 -8.27
CA ALA A 271 -8.57 14.57 -9.69
C ALA A 271 -9.32 15.80 -10.23
N HIS A 272 -10.55 16.03 -9.76
CA HIS A 272 -11.33 17.21 -10.11
C HIS A 272 -10.65 18.52 -9.66
N PHE A 273 -10.06 18.53 -8.46
CA PHE A 273 -9.31 19.68 -7.94
C PHE A 273 -7.85 19.75 -8.43
N GLY A 274 -7.45 18.86 -9.32
CA GLY A 274 -6.08 18.82 -9.86
C GLY A 274 -5.02 18.40 -8.84
N TYR A 275 -5.38 17.68 -7.78
CA TYR A 275 -4.41 17.17 -6.81
C TYR A 275 -3.75 15.89 -7.30
N ALA A 276 -2.42 15.90 -7.36
CA ALA A 276 -1.62 14.74 -7.76
C ALA A 276 -1.40 13.78 -6.57
N LEU A 277 -2.46 13.11 -6.13
CA LEU A 277 -2.38 12.20 -4.99
C LEU A 277 -1.82 10.82 -5.35
N SER A 278 -1.53 10.05 -4.31
CA SER A 278 -1.14 8.64 -4.40
C SER A 278 -2.36 7.73 -4.32
N THR A 279 -2.73 7.12 -5.43
CA THR A 279 -3.81 6.11 -5.50
C THR A 279 -3.52 4.90 -4.63
N THR A 280 -2.24 4.49 -4.51
CA THR A 280 -1.80 3.40 -3.63
C THR A 280 -2.04 3.71 -2.15
N GLN A 281 -1.76 4.92 -1.70
CA GLN A 281 -2.01 5.32 -0.30
C GLN A 281 -3.51 5.38 0.00
N VAL A 282 -4.32 5.89 -0.93
CA VAL A 282 -5.79 5.92 -0.80
C VAL A 282 -6.35 4.50 -0.74
N ALA A 283 -5.96 3.62 -1.67
CA ALA A 283 -6.41 2.23 -1.68
C ALA A 283 -6.00 1.48 -0.41
N THR A 284 -4.74 1.61 0.01
CA THR A 284 -4.24 0.99 1.25
C THR A 284 -5.00 1.51 2.47
N GLY A 285 -5.21 2.83 2.57
CA GLY A 285 -5.99 3.45 3.64
C GLY A 285 -7.42 2.95 3.67
N SER A 286 -8.09 2.86 2.52
CA SER A 286 -9.46 2.33 2.41
C SER A 286 -9.55 0.86 2.82
N VAL A 287 -8.58 0.02 2.43
CA VAL A 287 -8.52 -1.39 2.83
C VAL A 287 -8.36 -1.52 4.35
N LEU A 288 -7.41 -0.78 4.94
CA LEU A 288 -7.22 -0.75 6.39
C LEU A 288 -8.47 -0.23 7.12
N GLY A 289 -9.05 0.86 6.62
CA GLY A 289 -10.29 1.43 7.14
C GLY A 289 -11.45 0.43 7.14
N SER A 290 -11.60 -0.33 6.04
CA SER A 290 -12.64 -1.37 5.96
C SER A 290 -12.44 -2.49 6.99
N GLY A 291 -11.19 -2.79 7.35
CA GLY A 291 -10.87 -3.70 8.43
C GLY A 291 -11.28 -3.14 9.79
N VAL A 292 -10.90 -1.89 10.07
CA VAL A 292 -11.24 -1.21 11.34
C VAL A 292 -12.76 -1.08 11.52
N GLY A 293 -13.49 -0.80 10.44
CA GLY A 293 -14.96 -0.65 10.47
C GLY A 293 -15.74 -1.94 10.72
N LYS A 294 -15.11 -3.11 10.55
CA LYS A 294 -15.76 -4.41 10.77
C LYS A 294 -15.51 -4.91 12.19
N PRO A 295 -16.54 -5.12 13.02
CA PRO A 295 -16.37 -5.71 14.34
C PRO A 295 -15.70 -7.08 14.29
N GLY A 296 -14.62 -7.25 15.07
CA GLY A 296 -13.87 -8.52 15.15
C GLY A 296 -12.96 -8.84 13.97
N ALA A 297 -12.70 -7.87 13.07
CA ALA A 297 -11.70 -8.06 12.02
C ALA A 297 -10.28 -7.90 12.56
N GLU A 298 -9.38 -8.77 12.10
CA GLU A 298 -7.95 -8.64 12.37
C GLU A 298 -7.31 -7.76 11.28
N VAL A 299 -6.78 -6.60 11.69
CA VAL A 299 -6.00 -5.70 10.85
C VAL A 299 -4.52 -5.96 11.10
N ARG A 300 -3.78 -6.31 10.06
CA ARG A 300 -2.36 -6.65 10.14
C ARG A 300 -1.50 -5.39 10.02
N TRP A 301 -1.36 -4.64 11.10
CA TRP A 301 -0.61 -3.37 11.16
C TRP A 301 0.91 -3.54 10.96
N GLY A 302 1.45 -4.74 11.23
CA GLY A 302 2.90 -5.03 11.14
C GLY A 302 3.44 -5.24 9.72
N TRP A 303 2.61 -5.11 8.72
CA TRP A 303 2.98 -5.42 7.34
C TRP A 303 4.04 -4.51 6.72
N PRO A 304 4.13 -3.19 7.02
CA PRO A 304 5.23 -2.37 6.52
C PRO A 304 6.61 -2.70 7.11
N ALA A 305 6.66 -3.38 8.26
CA ALA A 305 7.92 -3.72 8.94
C ALA A 305 8.53 -5.06 8.50
N GLY A 306 7.79 -5.89 7.74
CA GLY A 306 8.23 -7.22 7.30
C GLY A 306 9.11 -7.23 6.04
N TRP A 307 9.74 -6.13 5.67
CA TRP A 307 10.49 -5.95 4.43
C TRP A 307 11.91 -6.51 4.44
N TRP A 308 12.32 -7.15 5.52
CA TRP A 308 13.63 -7.80 5.58
C TRP A 308 13.56 -9.23 5.04
N PRO A 309 14.51 -9.67 4.18
CA PRO A 309 14.44 -10.95 3.46
C PRO A 309 14.89 -12.13 4.31
N HIS A 310 14.28 -12.34 5.48
CA HIS A 310 14.49 -13.59 6.21
C HIS A 310 13.16 -14.18 6.64
N GLY A 311 12.92 -15.37 6.06
CA GLY A 311 11.80 -16.20 6.41
C GLY A 311 11.69 -16.44 7.91
N SER A 312 10.45 -16.63 8.36
CA SER A 312 10.09 -17.25 9.64
C SER A 312 10.66 -16.67 10.93
N SER A 313 10.69 -15.37 11.11
CA SER A 313 10.61 -14.81 12.45
C SER A 313 9.29 -14.08 12.61
N ARG A 314 8.41 -14.66 13.42
CA ARG A 314 7.26 -13.95 13.98
C ARG A 314 7.81 -12.81 14.81
N PHE A 315 8.12 -11.67 14.18
CA PHE A 315 8.27 -10.44 14.93
C PHE A 315 6.89 -10.09 15.47
N HIS A 316 6.63 -10.55 16.68
CA HIS A 316 5.64 -9.94 17.52
C HIS A 316 6.15 -8.52 17.76
N TRP A 317 5.65 -7.56 16.98
CA TRP A 317 5.59 -6.20 17.49
C TRP A 317 4.79 -6.31 18.79
N PRO A 318 5.39 -6.01 19.95
CA PRO A 318 4.59 -5.97 21.16
C PRO A 318 3.48 -4.97 20.86
N ALA A 319 2.25 -5.45 20.86
CA ALA A 319 1.11 -4.59 20.86
C ALA A 319 1.42 -3.48 21.85
N TRP A 320 1.20 -2.23 21.45
CA TRP A 320 1.19 -1.10 22.36
C TRP A 320 -0.01 -1.32 23.29
N SER A 321 0.08 -2.38 24.07
CA SER A 321 -0.78 -2.66 25.20
C SER A 321 -0.46 -1.58 26.22
N GLY A 322 -1.47 -1.06 26.88
CA GLY A 322 -1.33 0.01 27.88
C GLY A 322 -0.28 -0.24 28.97
N ASP A 323 0.36 -1.40 29.01
CA ASP A 323 1.44 -1.80 29.91
C ASP A 323 2.78 -1.14 29.57
N HIS A 324 3.09 -0.85 28.30
CA HIS A 324 4.31 -0.11 27.95
C HIS A 324 4.20 1.38 28.26
N VAL A 325 3.00 1.95 28.17
CA VAL A 325 2.75 3.33 28.62
C VAL A 325 2.89 3.40 30.16
N ARG A 326 2.46 2.37 30.88
CA ARG A 326 2.63 2.27 32.35
C ARG A 326 4.08 2.00 32.75
N ALA A 327 4.85 1.24 31.98
CA ALA A 327 6.26 1.01 32.22
C ALA A 327 7.10 2.29 31.97
N GLY A 328 6.86 3.00 30.88
CA GLY A 328 7.48 4.30 30.59
C GLY A 328 7.16 5.36 31.64
N ALA A 329 5.90 5.41 32.11
CA ALA A 329 5.49 6.32 33.18
C ALA A 329 6.11 5.98 34.53
N ARG A 330 6.38 4.70 34.84
CA ARG A 330 7.10 4.27 36.04
C ARG A 330 8.58 4.64 35.95
N HIS A 331 9.23 4.44 34.81
CA HIS A 331 10.64 4.82 34.63
C HIS A 331 10.84 6.32 34.72
N TRP A 332 9.90 7.13 34.21
CA TRP A 332 9.92 8.57 34.30
C TRP A 332 9.69 9.09 35.74
N ARG A 333 8.84 8.42 36.54
CA ARG A 333 8.64 8.73 37.97
C ARG A 333 9.86 8.36 38.83
N ILE A 334 10.54 7.26 38.52
CA ILE A 334 11.76 6.84 39.24
C ILE A 334 12.89 7.82 38.95
N SER A 335 13.08 8.23 37.70
CA SER A 335 14.11 9.21 37.33
C SER A 335 13.86 10.62 37.93
N ARG A 336 12.60 11.02 38.17
CA ARG A 336 12.29 12.26 38.88
C ARG A 336 12.55 12.17 40.41
N ARG A 337 12.37 11.00 41.00
CA ARG A 337 12.71 10.81 42.43
C ARG A 337 14.23 10.84 42.67
N LEU A 338 15.01 10.27 41.78
CA LEU A 338 16.48 10.26 41.88
C LEU A 338 17.10 11.65 41.61
N ARG A 339 16.44 12.55 40.89
CA ARG A 339 16.94 13.93 40.71
C ARG A 339 16.64 14.85 41.90
N ARG A 340 15.83 14.46 42.89
CA ARG A 340 15.57 15.25 44.11
C ARG A 340 16.55 14.96 45.23
N PHE A 341 17.44 13.96 45.09
CA PHE A 341 18.53 13.70 46.04
C PHE A 341 19.86 14.15 45.42
N ARG A 342 20.15 15.45 45.49
CA ARG A 342 21.50 15.97 45.46
C ARG A 342 21.90 16.24 46.92
N PRO A 343 22.85 15.47 47.53
CA PRO A 343 23.44 15.84 48.76
C PRO A 343 24.42 16.98 48.49
N GLY A 344 24.31 18.06 49.30
CA GLY A 344 25.29 19.11 49.37
C GLY A 344 26.61 18.57 49.90
N VAL A 345 27.68 19.13 49.38
CA VAL A 345 29.05 18.93 49.85
C VAL A 345 29.19 19.49 51.25
N PRO A 346 29.75 18.76 52.22
CA PRO A 346 30.46 19.33 53.34
C PRO A 346 31.92 18.90 53.34
N GLY A 347 32.74 19.83 53.77
CA GLY A 347 34.17 19.71 53.88
C GLY A 347 34.68 18.82 55.01
N ARG A 348 35.93 18.47 54.83
CA ARG A 348 37.04 18.13 55.75
C ARG A 348 36.70 17.61 57.13
N GLY A 349 37.28 16.49 57.49
CA GLY A 349 37.65 16.12 58.83
C GLY A 349 38.00 14.67 59.10
N ARG A 350 39.25 14.32 58.95
CA ARG A 350 40.11 13.45 59.82
C ARG A 350 39.55 12.19 60.53
N HIS A 351 40.31 11.17 60.33
CA HIS A 351 40.93 10.17 61.23
C HIS A 351 40.19 8.87 61.64
N LEU A 352 40.99 7.82 61.52
CA LEU A 352 41.25 6.66 62.35
C LEU A 352 40.31 5.43 62.17
N ALA A 353 40.84 4.41 61.58
CA ALA A 353 41.48 3.23 62.10
C ALA A 353 40.57 2.17 62.77
N ALA A 354 40.84 1.00 62.38
CA ALA A 354 40.85 -0.27 63.03
C ALA A 354 39.77 -1.28 62.54
N VAL A 355 40.17 -2.26 61.81
CA VAL A 355 40.63 -3.59 62.23
C VAL A 355 39.50 -4.54 62.65
N THR A 356 39.54 -5.65 62.03
CA THR A 356 39.39 -7.06 62.34
C THR A 356 38.23 -7.72 61.65
N LYS A 357 38.55 -8.68 60.75
CA LYS A 357 38.55 -10.12 60.91
C LYS A 357 37.18 -10.67 61.35
N SER A 358 36.60 -11.60 60.62
CA SER A 358 36.90 -13.04 60.62
C SER A 358 35.75 -13.79 59.95
N THR A 359 36.03 -14.59 58.96
CA THR A 359 36.01 -16.06 58.90
C THR A 359 34.66 -16.80 58.81
N SER A 360 34.73 -17.76 57.92
CA SER A 360 34.04 -19.06 57.83
C SER A 360 32.59 -19.06 57.32
N GLY A 361 32.23 -19.65 56.23
CA GLY A 361 32.25 -20.96 55.64
C GLY A 361 31.59 -22.07 56.49
N PRO A 362 31.27 -23.17 55.87
CA PRO A 362 30.19 -23.50 54.90
C PRO A 362 29.25 -24.61 55.49
N HIS A 363 28.52 -25.35 54.65
CA HIS A 363 27.63 -26.52 54.90
C HIS A 363 26.23 -26.15 55.41
N GLU A 364 25.16 -26.76 55.00
CA GLU A 364 24.86 -28.15 54.75
C GLU A 364 23.42 -28.34 54.18
N ARG A 365 23.31 -29.13 53.14
CA ARG A 365 22.39 -30.29 53.01
C ARG A 365 20.87 -30.12 53.04
N GLN A 366 20.34 -30.44 51.88
CA GLN A 366 19.55 -31.67 51.64
C GLN A 366 18.11 -31.75 52.18
N ARG A 367 17.28 -32.18 51.19
CA ARG A 367 16.12 -33.05 51.35
C ARG A 367 14.78 -32.44 51.70
N ARG A 368 13.90 -32.53 50.74
CA ARG A 368 12.71 -33.43 50.68
C ARG A 368 12.06 -33.19 49.33
N LEU A 369 12.01 -34.10 48.39
CA LEU A 369 11.21 -35.32 48.24
C LEU A 369 9.71 -35.06 48.44
N GLY A 370 9.00 -35.26 47.36
CA GLY A 370 7.67 -35.87 47.46
C GLY A 370 6.57 -35.14 46.73
N ARG A 371 6.16 -35.44 45.56
CA ARG A 371 5.09 -36.31 45.11
C ARG A 371 4.54 -35.84 43.78
N GLN A 372 4.79 -36.63 42.75
CA GLN A 372 3.82 -36.79 41.66
C GLN A 372 2.61 -37.54 42.18
N PRO A 373 1.47 -37.42 41.53
CA PRO A 373 0.74 -38.61 41.14
C PRO A 373 0.56 -38.72 39.62
N ASP A 374 0.86 -39.90 39.20
CA ASP A 374 0.58 -40.50 37.91
C ASP A 374 -0.92 -40.52 37.60
N GLY A 375 -1.19 -40.57 36.32
CA GLY A 375 -2.43 -41.17 35.86
C GLY A 375 -3.12 -40.36 34.78
N TRP A 376 -2.78 -40.66 33.53
CA TRP A 376 -3.77 -40.95 32.46
C TRP A 376 -3.05 -41.59 31.27
N THR A 377 -3.02 -42.92 31.38
CA THR A 377 -2.60 -43.81 30.31
C THR A 377 -3.69 -43.97 29.26
N ARG A 378 -3.24 -44.03 28.01
CA ARG A 378 -3.73 -44.90 26.93
C ARG A 378 -5.25 -45.10 26.82
N ARG A 379 -5.91 -44.39 25.92
CA ARG A 379 -6.95 -44.90 25.00
C ARG A 379 -7.03 -44.01 23.78
N GLY A 380 -6.68 -44.53 22.60
CA GLY A 380 -6.81 -43.77 21.35
C GLY A 380 -5.99 -44.30 20.18
N ARG A 381 -5.61 -45.58 20.23
CA ARG A 381 -5.02 -46.27 19.08
C ARG A 381 -5.70 -47.61 18.85
N GLU A 382 -6.98 -47.57 18.47
CA GLU A 382 -7.67 -48.75 17.93
C GLU A 382 -9.00 -48.31 17.30
N ALA A 383 -8.95 -47.58 16.18
CA ALA A 383 -10.10 -47.36 15.32
C ALA A 383 -9.65 -46.96 13.91
N ARG A 384 -8.72 -47.65 13.32
CA ARG A 384 -8.41 -47.63 11.90
C ARG A 384 -7.88 -48.95 11.43
N ARG A 385 -8.71 -50.01 11.51
CA ARG A 385 -8.54 -51.25 10.76
C ARG A 385 -9.88 -52.00 10.88
N THR A 386 -10.78 -51.73 9.94
CA THR A 386 -11.80 -52.68 9.46
C THR A 386 -12.78 -51.89 8.56
N ALA A 387 -12.56 -51.89 7.30
CA ALA A 387 -13.53 -51.85 6.21
C ALA A 387 -12.79 -51.93 4.90
N ALA A 388 -12.29 -53.07 4.58
CA ALA A 388 -11.99 -53.50 3.22
C ALA A 388 -12.98 -54.61 2.87
N PHE A 389 -13.37 -54.70 1.64
CA PHE A 389 -14.24 -55.66 0.97
C PHE A 389 -15.73 -55.35 0.90
N SER A 390 -16.13 -54.75 -0.22
CA SER A 390 -17.21 -55.28 -1.05
C SER A 390 -17.11 -54.74 -2.48
N THR A 391 -16.96 -55.64 -3.38
CA THR A 391 -16.92 -55.67 -4.82
C THR A 391 -18.13 -55.05 -5.50
N GLY A 392 -17.92 -54.41 -6.69
CA GLY A 392 -18.99 -54.06 -7.62
C GLY A 392 -18.55 -53.14 -8.74
N THR A 393 -17.94 -53.63 -9.83
CA THR A 393 -17.94 -53.05 -11.17
C THR A 393 -19.29 -53.33 -11.86
N PRO A 394 -19.77 -52.56 -12.88
CA PRO A 394 -19.03 -52.16 -14.06
C PRO A 394 -19.46 -50.83 -14.78
N THR A 395 -18.56 -50.39 -15.66
CA THR A 395 -18.79 -49.76 -17.00
C THR A 395 -19.44 -48.37 -17.11
N GLY A 396 -18.68 -47.42 -17.72
CA GLY A 396 -19.21 -46.21 -18.32
C GLY A 396 -18.11 -45.21 -18.70
N ALA A 397 -17.71 -45.17 -19.95
CA ALA A 397 -16.74 -44.27 -20.53
C ALA A 397 -17.18 -42.79 -20.42
N GLY A 398 -16.24 -41.87 -20.10
CA GLY A 398 -16.47 -40.43 -20.13
C GLY A 398 -15.15 -39.70 -19.95
N THR A 399 -14.51 -39.34 -21.06
CA THR A 399 -13.32 -38.51 -21.18
C THR A 399 -13.59 -37.09 -20.64
N GLY A 400 -12.86 -36.66 -19.66
CA GLY A 400 -12.91 -35.30 -19.14
C GLY A 400 -11.57 -34.90 -18.55
N THR A 401 -10.74 -34.24 -19.35
CA THR A 401 -9.46 -33.66 -18.96
C THR A 401 -9.68 -32.52 -17.96
N GLY A 402 -9.39 -32.75 -16.70
CA GLY A 402 -9.37 -31.71 -15.65
C GLY A 402 -7.94 -31.25 -15.39
N THR A 403 -7.57 -30.12 -15.95
CA THR A 403 -6.33 -29.42 -15.60
C THR A 403 -6.51 -28.73 -14.26
N GLY A 404 -5.80 -29.22 -13.25
CA GLY A 404 -5.70 -28.56 -11.95
C GLY A 404 -4.91 -27.27 -12.05
N ASN A 405 -5.54 -26.17 -11.74
CA ASN A 405 -4.89 -24.88 -11.56
C ASN A 405 -4.51 -24.70 -10.09
N GLN A 406 -3.21 -24.81 -9.81
CA GLN A 406 -2.59 -24.23 -8.61
C GLN A 406 -2.29 -22.76 -8.90
N TRP A 407 -2.81 -21.86 -8.05
CA TRP A 407 -2.41 -20.45 -7.93
C TRP A 407 -1.85 -20.17 -6.54
#